data_f5e8b58801506c0f595a5778c767091c
#
_entry.id   f5e8b58801506c0f595a5778c767091c
#
_cell.length_a   1.000
_cell.length_b   1.000
_cell.length_c   1.000
_cell.angle_alpha   90.00
_cell.angle_beta   90.00
_cell.angle_gamma   90.00
#
_symmetry.space_group_name_H-M   'P 1'
#
loop_
_entity.id
_entity.type
_entity.pdbx_description
1 polymer ?
#
loop_
_entity_poly.entity_id
_entity_poly.type
_entity_poly.pdbx_seq_one_letter_code
_entity_poly.pdbx_strand_id
1 'polypeptide(L)'
;MRGWPSVKEKQTVRLRDRSMCKLIRRMAAERPMGIIGMVILLVLFITAVFANQLAPYEMNQIDLLHMLDGATPAHPLGTDNLGRDILSNIIYGARISVIIGFAATAVMLLIAVLIGTSSAVLGGAYDMVV
;
A
#
# COMPACT_ATOMS: atom_id res chain seq x y z
N MET A 1 52.42 -26.86 -10.51
CA MET A 1 51.72 -25.79 -9.78
C MET A 1 50.23 -25.89 -10.06
N ARG A 2 49.45 -26.34 -9.10
CA ARG A 2 47.97 -26.54 -9.30
C ARG A 2 47.29 -25.29 -8.78
N GLY A 3 46.63 -24.57 -9.67
CA GLY A 3 45.82 -23.40 -9.33
C GLY A 3 44.61 -23.80 -8.49
N TRP A 4 44.49 -23.21 -7.32
CA TRP A 4 43.38 -23.34 -6.41
C TRP A 4 42.16 -22.60 -6.98
N PRO A 5 41.00 -23.22 -7.17
CA PRO A 5 39.81 -22.51 -7.63
C PRO A 5 39.31 -21.56 -6.53
N SER A 6 39.12 -20.30 -6.89
CA SER A 6 38.64 -19.26 -5.98
C SER A 6 37.23 -19.56 -5.47
N VAL A 7 37.10 -19.61 -4.16
CA VAL A 7 35.85 -19.92 -3.44
C VAL A 7 34.73 -18.85 -3.64
N LYS A 8 35.04 -17.76 -4.32
CA LYS A 8 34.11 -16.62 -4.46
C LYS A 8 33.03 -16.76 -5.54
N GLU A 9 33.16 -17.69 -6.47
CA GLU A 9 32.25 -17.76 -7.64
C GLU A 9 31.04 -18.68 -7.44
N LYS A 10 31.03 -19.53 -6.42
CA LYS A 10 29.92 -20.48 -6.17
C LYS A 10 28.85 -19.99 -5.19
N GLN A 11 29.01 -18.81 -4.58
CA GLN A 11 28.05 -18.31 -3.59
C GLN A 11 26.97 -17.37 -4.13
N THR A 12 27.13 -16.82 -5.33
CA THR A 12 26.22 -15.77 -5.81
C THR A 12 24.98 -16.24 -6.53
N VAL A 13 24.89 -17.52 -6.93
CA VAL A 13 23.77 -17.99 -7.76
C VAL A 13 22.69 -18.77 -6.99
N ARG A 14 22.95 -19.20 -5.74
CA ARG A 14 21.96 -19.98 -4.96
C ARG A 14 21.10 -19.21 -3.97
N LEU A 15 21.23 -17.90 -3.87
CA LEU A 15 20.58 -17.10 -2.83
C LEU A 15 19.30 -16.40 -3.28
N ARG A 16 18.88 -16.48 -4.55
CA ARG A 16 17.78 -15.64 -5.07
C ARG A 16 16.37 -16.19 -4.92
N ASP A 17 16.17 -17.51 -4.83
CA ASP A 17 14.81 -18.07 -4.86
C ASP A 17 14.31 -18.68 -3.53
N ARG A 18 15.21 -18.97 -2.60
CA ARG A 18 14.81 -19.49 -1.29
C ARG A 18 14.80 -18.47 -0.16
N SER A 19 15.32 -17.26 -0.43
CA SER A 19 15.50 -16.23 0.59
C SER A 19 14.21 -15.47 0.90
N MET A 20 13.37 -15.20 -0.09
CA MET A 20 12.16 -14.39 0.10
C MET A 20 11.14 -15.10 1.01
N CYS A 21 10.81 -16.35 0.74
CA CYS A 21 9.90 -17.11 1.61
C CYS A 21 10.46 -17.35 3.02
N LYS A 22 11.79 -17.56 3.13
CA LYS A 22 12.44 -17.70 4.44
C LYS A 22 12.52 -16.38 5.19
N LEU A 23 12.77 -15.27 4.50
CA LEU A 23 12.74 -13.92 5.07
C LEU A 23 11.34 -13.56 5.55
N ILE A 24 10.31 -13.77 4.73
CA ILE A 24 8.92 -13.51 5.10
C ILE A 24 8.53 -14.38 6.32
N ARG A 25 8.88 -15.66 6.30
CA ARG A 25 8.59 -16.58 7.42
C ARG A 25 9.39 -16.25 8.69
N ARG A 26 10.61 -15.73 8.56
CA ARG A 26 11.44 -15.30 9.70
C ARG A 26 10.95 -13.96 10.27
N MET A 27 10.60 -13.02 9.41
CA MET A 27 9.93 -11.78 9.82
C MET A 27 8.57 -12.06 10.47
N ALA A 28 7.85 -13.08 9.98
CA ALA A 28 6.59 -13.56 10.56
C ALA A 28 6.74 -14.06 11.99
N ALA A 29 7.81 -14.78 12.28
CA ALA A 29 8.05 -15.37 13.58
C ALA A 29 8.61 -14.35 14.61
N GLU A 30 9.42 -13.41 14.15
CA GLU A 30 10.13 -12.47 15.03
C GLU A 30 9.36 -11.15 15.28
N ARG A 31 8.44 -10.75 14.37
CA ARG A 31 7.66 -9.50 14.50
C ARG A 31 6.24 -9.63 13.93
N PRO A 32 5.30 -10.22 14.68
CA PRO A 32 3.93 -10.45 14.20
C PRO A 32 3.16 -9.16 13.84
N MET A 33 3.46 -8.04 14.50
CA MET A 33 2.86 -6.73 14.21
C MET A 33 3.10 -6.25 12.76
N GLY A 34 4.28 -6.54 12.19
CA GLY A 34 4.60 -6.15 10.81
C GLY A 34 3.77 -6.91 9.77
N ILE A 35 3.42 -8.17 10.05
CA ILE A 35 2.59 -8.98 9.15
C ILE A 35 1.16 -8.51 9.16
N ILE A 36 0.62 -8.19 10.33
CA ILE A 36 -0.72 -7.64 10.46
C ILE A 36 -0.84 -6.38 9.62
N GLY A 37 0.13 -5.45 9.74
CA GLY A 37 0.17 -4.24 8.91
C GLY A 37 0.26 -4.53 7.42
N MET A 38 1.10 -5.48 7.00
CA MET A 38 1.22 -5.88 5.60
C MET A 38 -0.08 -6.49 5.05
N VAL A 39 -0.75 -7.34 5.82
CA VAL A 39 -2.04 -7.93 5.43
C VAL A 39 -3.11 -6.86 5.28
N ILE A 40 -3.20 -5.92 6.22
CA ILE A 40 -4.16 -4.80 6.15
C ILE A 40 -3.91 -3.96 4.89
N LEU A 41 -2.66 -3.60 4.62
CA LEU A 41 -2.30 -2.84 3.41
C LEU A 41 -2.62 -3.60 2.13
N LEU A 42 -2.37 -4.90 2.10
CA LEU A 42 -2.68 -5.75 0.95
C LEU A 42 -4.19 -5.84 0.71
N VAL A 43 -4.97 -6.01 1.76
CA VAL A 43 -6.45 -6.00 1.69
C VAL A 43 -6.94 -4.65 1.16
N LEU A 44 -6.47 -3.54 1.72
CA LEU A 44 -6.83 -2.20 1.26
C LEU A 44 -6.46 -1.97 -0.21
N PHE A 45 -5.28 -2.43 -0.63
CA PHE A 45 -4.84 -2.30 -2.02
C PHE A 45 -5.71 -3.12 -2.98
N ILE A 46 -6.02 -4.37 -2.64
CA ILE A 46 -6.91 -5.22 -3.43
C ILE A 46 -8.31 -4.58 -3.52
N THR A 47 -8.86 -4.12 -2.40
CA THR A 47 -10.15 -3.44 -2.36
C THR A 47 -10.15 -2.19 -3.24
N ALA A 48 -9.07 -1.39 -3.23
CA ALA A 48 -8.94 -0.20 -4.06
C ALA A 48 -8.91 -0.51 -5.56
N VAL A 49 -8.19 -1.57 -5.96
CA VAL A 49 -8.09 -1.98 -7.38
C VAL A 49 -9.41 -2.54 -7.88
N PHE A 50 -10.07 -3.36 -7.08
CA PHE A 50 -11.33 -4.03 -7.45
C PHE A 50 -12.58 -3.30 -6.95
N ALA A 51 -12.48 -2.03 -6.57
CA ALA A 51 -13.59 -1.26 -5.99
C ALA A 51 -14.85 -1.30 -6.85
N ASN A 52 -14.74 -1.15 -8.17
CA ASN A 52 -15.88 -1.17 -9.09
C ASN A 52 -16.59 -2.54 -9.18
N GLN A 53 -15.92 -3.63 -8.82
CA GLN A 53 -16.49 -4.98 -8.84
C GLN A 53 -16.98 -5.42 -7.46
N LEU A 54 -16.37 -4.88 -6.40
CA LEU A 54 -16.75 -5.20 -5.02
C LEU A 54 -17.92 -4.34 -4.52
N ALA A 55 -18.05 -3.10 -5.01
CA ALA A 55 -19.11 -2.20 -4.59
C ALA A 55 -20.43 -2.59 -5.27
N PRO A 56 -21.49 -2.90 -4.51
CA PRO A 56 -22.81 -3.22 -5.09
C PRO A 56 -23.49 -2.01 -5.74
N TYR A 57 -23.18 -0.80 -5.28
CA TYR A 57 -23.77 0.45 -5.75
C TYR A 57 -22.70 1.43 -6.19
N GLU A 58 -23.08 2.43 -7.02
CA GLU A 58 -22.20 3.49 -7.44
C GLU A 58 -21.80 4.42 -6.28
N MET A 59 -20.63 5.04 -6.40
CA MET A 59 -20.16 6.00 -5.40
C MET A 59 -21.13 7.16 -5.25
N ASN A 60 -21.58 7.41 -4.02
CA ASN A 60 -22.53 8.49 -3.68
C ASN A 60 -23.92 8.37 -4.33
N GLN A 61 -24.35 7.21 -4.78
CA GLN A 61 -25.73 7.00 -5.21
C GLN A 61 -26.68 7.29 -4.05
N ILE A 62 -27.61 8.23 -4.25
CA ILE A 62 -28.57 8.67 -3.25
C ILE A 62 -29.88 7.94 -3.46
N ASP A 63 -30.40 7.30 -2.40
CA ASP A 63 -31.74 6.71 -2.39
C ASP A 63 -32.52 7.21 -1.17
N LEU A 64 -33.31 8.25 -1.38
CA LEU A 64 -34.09 8.90 -0.32
C LEU A 64 -35.18 8.00 0.27
N LEU A 65 -35.55 6.89 -0.39
CA LEU A 65 -36.56 5.95 0.12
C LEU A 65 -35.98 5.02 1.19
N HIS A 66 -34.67 4.83 1.19
CA HIS A 66 -33.95 3.93 2.11
C HIS A 66 -32.98 4.70 3.03
N MET A 67 -33.45 5.86 3.53
CA MET A 67 -32.64 6.66 4.47
C MET A 67 -32.58 6.02 5.84
N LEU A 68 -31.37 5.91 6.43
CA LEU A 68 -31.14 5.36 7.77
C LEU A 68 -31.68 3.92 7.93
N ASP A 69 -31.75 3.16 6.86
CA ASP A 69 -32.09 1.75 6.92
C ASP A 69 -30.95 0.96 7.59
N GLY A 70 -31.36 0.04 8.46
CA GLY A 70 -30.40 -0.89 9.08
C GLY A 70 -29.80 -1.86 8.06
N ALA A 71 -28.96 -2.78 8.53
CA ALA A 71 -28.38 -3.81 7.69
C ALA A 71 -29.47 -4.69 7.06
N THR A 72 -29.51 -4.72 5.74
CA THR A 72 -30.43 -5.53 4.93
C THR A 72 -29.63 -6.37 3.92
N PRO A 73 -30.22 -7.40 3.30
CA PRO A 73 -29.54 -8.14 2.24
C PRO A 73 -29.15 -7.29 1.03
N ALA A 74 -29.85 -6.17 0.76
CA ALA A 74 -29.52 -5.20 -0.26
C ALA A 74 -28.42 -4.25 0.19
N HIS A 75 -28.41 -3.83 1.45
CA HIS A 75 -27.44 -2.93 2.07
C HIS A 75 -26.79 -3.61 3.28
N PRO A 76 -25.72 -4.41 3.12
CA PRO A 76 -25.17 -5.24 4.20
C PRO A 76 -24.68 -4.47 5.44
N LEU A 77 -24.28 -3.20 5.28
CA LEU A 77 -23.89 -2.30 6.37
C LEU A 77 -24.93 -1.20 6.62
N GLY A 78 -26.09 -1.27 5.95
CA GLY A 78 -27.11 -0.23 6.03
C GLY A 78 -26.80 0.98 5.16
N THR A 79 -27.62 2.03 5.33
CA THR A 79 -27.56 3.28 4.59
C THR A 79 -27.35 4.47 5.52
N ASP A 80 -26.78 5.55 4.98
CA ASP A 80 -26.58 6.79 5.71
C ASP A 80 -27.84 7.68 5.71
N ASN A 81 -27.70 8.90 6.21
CA ASN A 81 -28.77 9.92 6.25
C ASN A 81 -29.19 10.44 4.87
N LEU A 82 -28.52 10.06 3.81
CA LEU A 82 -28.85 10.38 2.41
C LEU A 82 -29.27 9.12 1.62
N GLY A 83 -29.42 7.97 2.30
CA GLY A 83 -29.74 6.70 1.67
C GLY A 83 -28.58 6.07 0.89
N ARG A 84 -27.33 6.53 1.10
CA ARG A 84 -26.16 5.97 0.41
C ARG A 84 -25.74 4.67 1.09
N ASP A 85 -25.35 3.68 0.29
CA ASP A 85 -24.85 2.41 0.80
C ASP A 85 -23.48 2.60 1.50
N ILE A 86 -23.44 2.29 2.78
CA ILE A 86 -22.22 2.46 3.61
C ILE A 86 -21.10 1.56 3.13
N LEU A 87 -21.39 0.33 2.73
CA LEU A 87 -20.38 -0.62 2.23
C LEU A 87 -19.71 -0.11 0.97
N SER A 88 -20.49 0.34 0.00
CA SER A 88 -19.95 0.91 -1.25
C SER A 88 -19.09 2.15 -1.00
N ASN A 89 -19.51 3.02 -0.10
CA ASN A 89 -18.76 4.21 0.26
C ASN A 89 -17.42 3.88 0.96
N ILE A 90 -17.37 2.86 1.79
CA ILE A 90 -16.12 2.38 2.42
C ILE A 90 -15.16 1.84 1.34
N ILE A 91 -15.67 1.04 0.40
CA ILE A 91 -14.87 0.46 -0.69
C ILE A 91 -14.27 1.56 -1.58
N TYR A 92 -15.06 2.54 -2.00
CA TYR A 92 -14.58 3.68 -2.78
C TYR A 92 -13.66 4.60 -1.96
N GLY A 93 -13.92 4.76 -0.66
CA GLY A 93 -13.06 5.49 0.26
C GLY A 93 -11.66 4.87 0.36
N ALA A 94 -11.56 3.54 0.41
CA ALA A 94 -10.29 2.84 0.36
C ALA A 94 -9.50 3.15 -0.92
N ARG A 95 -10.16 3.18 -2.09
CA ARG A 95 -9.54 3.55 -3.37
C ARG A 95 -9.00 4.98 -3.35
N ILE A 96 -9.78 5.93 -2.85
CA ILE A 96 -9.36 7.33 -2.74
C ILE A 96 -8.14 7.47 -1.82
N SER A 97 -8.16 6.79 -0.67
CA SER A 97 -7.05 6.79 0.29
C SER A 97 -5.76 6.24 -0.31
N VAL A 98 -5.84 5.17 -1.10
CA VAL A 98 -4.68 4.58 -1.80
C VAL A 98 -4.14 5.56 -2.84
N ILE A 99 -5.01 6.17 -3.66
CA ILE A 99 -4.59 7.13 -4.70
C ILE A 99 -3.91 8.34 -4.06
N ILE A 100 -4.49 8.92 -3.01
CA ILE A 100 -3.91 10.08 -2.30
C ILE A 100 -2.57 9.69 -1.66
N GLY A 101 -2.47 8.53 -1.03
CA GLY A 101 -1.24 8.04 -0.41
C GLY A 101 -0.10 7.89 -1.43
N PHE A 102 -0.37 7.29 -2.59
CA PHE A 102 0.63 7.18 -3.66
C PHE A 102 0.99 8.54 -4.26
N ALA A 103 0.00 9.41 -4.51
CA ALA A 103 0.25 10.75 -5.05
C ALA A 103 1.11 11.59 -4.10
N ALA A 104 0.79 11.61 -2.81
CA ALA A 104 1.57 12.32 -1.81
C ALA A 104 3.00 11.80 -1.72
N THR A 105 3.17 10.46 -1.71
CA THR A 105 4.50 9.84 -1.67
C THR A 105 5.32 10.17 -2.90
N ALA A 106 4.71 10.16 -4.10
CA ALA A 106 5.37 10.51 -5.35
C ALA A 106 5.85 11.97 -5.34
N VAL A 107 5.01 12.90 -4.87
CA VAL A 107 5.37 14.32 -4.75
C VAL A 107 6.52 14.50 -3.75
N MET A 108 6.45 13.85 -2.57
CA MET A 108 7.52 13.91 -1.58
C MET A 108 8.83 13.37 -2.14
N LEU A 109 8.79 12.26 -2.87
CA LEU A 109 9.98 11.66 -3.48
C LEU A 109 10.61 12.61 -4.52
N LEU A 110 9.80 13.23 -5.37
CA LEU A 110 10.29 14.22 -6.34
C LEU A 110 10.98 15.40 -5.66
N ILE A 111 10.36 15.96 -4.62
CA ILE A 111 10.94 17.07 -3.86
C ILE A 111 12.24 16.64 -3.18
N ALA A 112 12.26 15.47 -2.54
CA ALA A 112 13.44 14.94 -1.87
C ALA A 112 14.61 14.73 -2.85
N VAL A 113 14.33 14.19 -4.04
CA VAL A 113 15.35 14.00 -5.08
C VAL A 113 15.87 15.36 -5.60
N LEU A 114 15.00 16.32 -5.86
CA LEU A 114 15.40 17.65 -6.32
C LEU A 114 16.26 18.38 -5.29
N ILE A 115 15.84 18.38 -4.02
CA ILE A 115 16.61 19.02 -2.94
C ILE A 115 17.92 18.27 -2.70
N GLY A 116 17.89 16.93 -2.63
CA GLY A 116 19.08 16.12 -2.39
C GLY A 116 20.11 16.23 -3.51
N THR A 117 19.68 16.25 -4.78
CA THR A 117 20.61 16.43 -5.90
C THR A 117 21.16 17.86 -5.98
N SER A 118 20.35 18.88 -5.69
CA SER A 118 20.82 20.27 -5.64
C SER A 118 21.83 20.48 -4.52
N SER A 119 21.62 19.91 -3.35
CA SER A 119 22.58 19.96 -2.23
C SER A 119 23.90 19.28 -2.59
N ALA A 120 23.86 18.13 -3.25
CA ALA A 120 25.05 17.41 -3.67
C ALA A 120 25.90 18.16 -4.72
N VAL A 121 25.25 18.92 -5.61
CA VAL A 121 25.94 19.67 -6.69
C VAL A 121 26.49 21.01 -6.20
N LEU A 122 25.75 21.71 -5.33
CA LEU A 122 26.11 23.06 -4.86
C LEU A 122 27.07 23.07 -3.67
N GLY A 123 27.29 21.96 -3.00
CA GLY A 123 28.32 21.70 -1.97
C GLY A 123 28.51 22.74 -0.86
N GLY A 124 28.68 22.27 0.35
CA GLY A 124 29.30 23.02 1.48
C GLY A 124 28.45 24.05 2.22
N ALA A 125 27.76 24.96 1.57
CA ALA A 125 26.97 26.00 2.26
C ALA A 125 25.50 25.60 2.46
N TYR A 126 24.98 24.77 1.57
CA TYR A 126 23.58 24.28 1.64
C TYR A 126 23.39 23.14 2.66
N ASP A 127 24.43 22.35 2.93
CA ASP A 127 24.41 21.21 3.88
C ASP A 127 24.19 21.67 5.36
N MET A 128 24.34 22.96 5.63
CA MET A 128 24.14 23.53 6.97
C MET A 128 22.70 24.06 7.20
N VAL A 129 21.88 24.16 6.14
CA VAL A 129 20.54 24.80 6.19
C VAL A 129 19.41 23.77 5.93
N VAL A 130 19.71 22.62 5.34
CA VAL A 130 18.75 21.54 5.05
C VAL A 130 18.94 20.37 6.00
#